data_b990f3f883d445db7107c64253b01d7b
#
_entry.id   b990f3f883d445db7107c64253b01d7b
#
_cell.length_a   1.000
_cell.length_b   1.000
_cell.length_c   1.000
_cell.angle_alpha   90.00
_cell.angle_beta   90.00
_cell.angle_gamma   90.00
#
_symmetry.space_group_name_H-M   'P 1'
#
loop_
_entity.id
_entity.type
_entity.pdbx_description
1 polymer ?
#
loop_
_entity_poly.entity_id
_entity_poly.type
_entity_poly.pdbx_seq_one_letter_code
_entity_poly.pdbx_strand_id
1 'polypeptide(L)'
;VVHSRRNWKRMALCRYDFHPGNGLLTDMNAIRRDEELDNLHSIYVDQWDWEKVILPEQRNFDYLKDTVRKIVGVICNTLEELQYYFPQLPGGLSRDITFVTTQELEDRWPELTPKQREDALLAECKTAFLMQIGGRLRSGVRHDGRAPDYDDWTLNGDLLFWDDVLGRAIELSSMGIRVDPAAMDRQLTEAGCDARRSLTFHKMLRAGE
;
A
#
# COMPACT_ATOMS: atom_id res chain seq x y z
N VAL A 1 7.80 22.67 -3.69
CA VAL A 1 6.93 21.74 -2.94
C VAL A 1 7.31 20.35 -3.37
N VAL A 2 7.76 19.52 -2.44
CA VAL A 2 8.12 18.13 -2.72
C VAL A 2 6.83 17.31 -2.66
N HIS A 3 6.38 16.77 -3.79
CA HIS A 3 5.13 15.99 -3.87
C HIS A 3 5.21 14.64 -3.16
N SER A 4 6.42 14.14 -2.86
CA SER A 4 6.60 12.89 -2.10
C SER A 4 7.97 12.86 -1.43
N ARG A 5 7.98 12.59 -0.13
CA ARG A 5 9.21 12.28 0.64
C ARG A 5 9.59 10.80 0.58
N ARG A 6 8.90 10.00 -0.21
CA ARG A 6 9.04 8.54 -0.26
C ARG A 6 10.48 8.12 -0.60
N ASN A 7 11.01 8.62 -1.71
CA ASN A 7 12.38 8.32 -2.12
C ASN A 7 13.44 8.86 -1.14
N TRP A 8 13.14 9.98 -0.43
CA TRP A 8 14.02 10.52 0.59
C TRP A 8 14.21 9.53 1.75
N LYS A 9 13.14 8.89 2.24
CA LYS A 9 13.25 7.92 3.34
C LYS A 9 14.13 6.73 2.96
N ARG A 10 13.97 6.21 1.75
CA ARG A 10 14.81 5.13 1.24
C ARG A 10 16.30 5.55 1.19
N MET A 11 16.59 6.75 0.69
CA MET A 11 17.95 7.33 0.76
C MET A 11 18.44 7.55 2.18
N ALA A 12 17.56 7.94 3.10
CA ALA A 12 17.89 8.14 4.51
C ALA A 12 18.29 6.82 5.20
N LEU A 13 17.61 5.71 4.90
CA LEU A 13 17.97 4.40 5.42
C LEU A 13 19.42 4.04 5.04
N CYS A 14 19.81 4.27 3.79
CA CYS A 14 21.18 4.06 3.34
C CYS A 14 22.16 5.07 4.01
N ARG A 15 21.84 6.38 3.96
CA ARG A 15 22.70 7.45 4.49
C ARG A 15 23.00 7.31 5.97
N TYR A 16 22.05 6.83 6.77
CA TYR A 16 22.16 6.67 8.23
C TYR A 16 22.46 5.23 8.64
N ASP A 17 22.85 4.37 7.69
CA ASP A 17 23.31 3.01 7.91
C ASP A 17 22.33 2.15 8.73
N PHE A 18 21.06 2.13 8.33
CA PHE A 18 20.07 1.28 8.96
C PHE A 18 20.31 -0.18 8.60
N HIS A 19 20.45 -1.03 9.60
CA HIS A 19 20.65 -2.47 9.40
C HIS A 19 19.34 -3.22 9.12
N PRO A 20 19.40 -4.41 8.49
CA PRO A 20 18.23 -5.26 8.28
C PRO A 20 17.41 -5.49 9.56
N GLY A 21 16.11 -5.36 9.48
CA GLY A 21 15.18 -5.44 10.60
C GLY A 21 14.86 -4.10 11.24
N ASN A 22 15.69 -3.08 11.07
CA ASN A 22 15.45 -1.73 11.54
C ASN A 22 14.74 -0.88 10.48
N GLY A 23 14.15 0.21 10.89
CA GLY A 23 13.41 1.08 9.99
C GLY A 23 13.25 2.51 10.50
N LEU A 24 12.70 3.35 9.65
CA LEU A 24 12.42 4.75 9.89
C LEU A 24 10.90 4.95 9.89
N LEU A 25 10.37 5.52 10.95
CA LEU A 25 9.00 6.03 11.04
C LEU A 25 9.02 7.55 10.88
N THR A 26 8.09 8.06 10.10
CA THR A 26 7.85 9.50 9.98
C THR A 26 6.40 9.82 10.30
N ASP A 27 6.19 10.79 11.18
CA ASP A 27 4.91 11.48 11.33
C ASP A 27 4.91 12.63 10.32
N MET A 28 4.07 12.52 9.30
CA MET A 28 4.12 13.38 8.13
C MET A 28 2.77 14.03 7.85
N ASN A 29 2.79 15.35 7.70
CA ASN A 29 1.66 16.10 7.18
C ASN A 29 1.80 16.28 5.66
N ALA A 30 0.76 15.98 4.92
CA ALA A 30 0.76 16.09 3.46
C ALA A 30 -0.45 16.84 2.93
N ILE A 31 -0.24 17.58 1.84
CA ILE A 31 -1.31 18.20 1.06
C ILE A 31 -1.46 17.42 -0.24
N ARG A 32 -2.65 16.90 -0.48
CA ARG A 32 -3.04 16.18 -1.70
C ARG A 32 -3.76 17.13 -2.64
N ARG A 33 -3.00 17.80 -3.50
CA ARG A 33 -3.51 18.88 -4.37
C ARG A 33 -4.61 18.41 -5.32
N ASP A 34 -4.48 17.21 -5.84
CA ASP A 34 -5.33 16.68 -6.90
C ASP A 34 -6.33 15.63 -6.35
N GLU A 35 -6.62 15.67 -5.03
CA GLU A 35 -7.55 14.75 -4.38
C GLU A 35 -9.00 15.14 -4.67
N GLU A 36 -9.84 14.16 -4.99
CA GLU A 36 -11.29 14.31 -5.05
C GLU A 36 -11.84 14.24 -3.61
N LEU A 37 -12.39 15.36 -3.13
CA LEU A 37 -12.81 15.49 -1.73
C LEU A 37 -14.19 14.86 -1.51
N ASP A 38 -14.27 13.98 -0.51
CA ASP A 38 -15.50 13.38 -0.05
C ASP A 38 -15.47 13.18 1.49
N ASN A 39 -16.35 12.34 2.02
CA ASN A 39 -16.41 12.07 3.46
C ASN A 39 -15.17 11.34 4.01
N LEU A 40 -14.37 10.72 3.15
CA LEU A 40 -13.18 9.93 3.52
C LEU A 40 -11.88 10.58 3.08
N HIS A 41 -11.92 11.44 2.06
CA HIS A 41 -10.73 12.02 1.44
C HIS A 41 -10.63 13.51 1.72
N SER A 42 -9.54 13.91 2.37
CA SER A 42 -9.22 15.29 2.67
C SER A 42 -8.01 15.78 1.86
N ILE A 43 -8.01 17.08 1.55
CA ILE A 43 -6.83 17.72 0.94
C ILE A 43 -5.62 17.73 1.86
N TYR A 44 -5.84 17.72 3.17
CA TYR A 44 -4.80 17.64 4.20
C TYR A 44 -4.92 16.32 4.94
N VAL A 45 -3.80 15.60 5.05
CA VAL A 45 -3.73 14.31 5.72
C VAL A 45 -2.51 14.22 6.62
N ASP A 46 -2.68 13.61 7.78
CA ASP A 46 -1.60 13.15 8.64
C ASP A 46 -1.33 11.68 8.32
N GLN A 47 -0.06 11.34 8.12
CA GLN A 47 0.34 9.98 7.76
C GLN A 47 1.46 9.48 8.66
N TRP A 48 1.27 8.33 9.24
CA TRP A 48 2.37 7.53 9.80
C TRP A 48 2.94 6.69 8.67
N ASP A 49 4.07 7.11 8.18
CA ASP A 49 4.72 6.49 7.03
C ASP A 49 6.06 5.89 7.46
N TRP A 50 6.32 4.66 7.09
CA TRP A 50 7.47 3.90 7.54
C TRP A 50 8.21 3.22 6.40
N GLU A 51 9.52 3.03 6.59
CA GLU A 51 10.40 2.25 5.73
C GLU A 51 11.21 1.30 6.60
N LYS A 52 11.33 0.06 6.20
CA LYS A 52 12.10 -0.96 6.90
C LYS A 52 13.12 -1.61 5.97
N VAL A 53 14.35 -1.77 6.45
CA VAL A 53 15.38 -2.53 5.72
C VAL A 53 15.09 -4.01 5.87
N ILE A 54 15.05 -4.71 4.75
CA ILE A 54 14.85 -6.15 4.67
C ILE A 54 16.04 -6.81 3.96
N LEU A 55 16.25 -8.09 4.21
CA LEU A 55 17.25 -8.90 3.52
C LEU A 55 16.76 -9.26 2.11
N PRO A 56 17.67 -9.51 1.15
CA PRO A 56 17.28 -9.89 -0.22
C PRO A 56 16.34 -11.11 -0.28
N GLU A 57 16.56 -12.11 0.55
CA GLU A 57 15.73 -13.31 0.66
C GLU A 57 14.32 -13.05 1.20
N GLN A 58 14.13 -11.92 1.89
CA GLN A 58 12.83 -11.47 2.39
C GLN A 58 12.01 -10.71 1.34
N ARG A 59 12.58 -10.48 0.15
CA ARG A 59 11.89 -9.82 -0.96
C ARG A 59 10.92 -10.77 -1.65
N ASN A 60 9.85 -11.13 -0.94
CA ASN A 60 8.83 -12.09 -1.40
C ASN A 60 7.47 -11.83 -0.74
N PHE A 61 6.44 -12.50 -1.24
CA PHE A 61 5.07 -12.37 -0.73
C PHE A 61 4.89 -12.89 0.69
N ASP A 62 5.61 -13.93 1.08
CA ASP A 62 5.41 -14.51 2.42
C ASP A 62 5.83 -13.52 3.49
N TYR A 63 6.96 -12.83 3.30
CA TYR A 63 7.39 -11.77 4.19
C TYR A 63 6.40 -10.59 4.21
N LEU A 64 5.86 -10.19 3.06
CA LEU A 64 4.85 -9.14 2.96
C LEU A 64 3.57 -9.55 3.71
N LYS A 65 3.05 -10.76 3.48
CA LYS A 65 1.87 -11.30 4.17
C LYS A 65 2.06 -11.37 5.69
N ASP A 66 3.24 -11.77 6.15
CA ASP A 66 3.54 -11.81 7.59
C ASP A 66 3.58 -10.40 8.20
N THR A 67 4.07 -9.42 7.45
CA THR A 67 4.04 -8.02 7.87
C THR A 67 2.60 -7.50 7.96
N VAL A 68 1.76 -7.82 6.98
CA VAL A 68 0.33 -7.48 6.97
C VAL A 68 -0.38 -8.09 8.16
N ARG A 69 -0.16 -9.38 8.46
CA ARG A 69 -0.76 -10.06 9.63
C ARG A 69 -0.41 -9.36 10.95
N LYS A 70 0.84 -8.93 11.11
CA LYS A 70 1.29 -8.19 12.30
C LYS A 70 0.57 -6.84 12.41
N ILE A 71 0.44 -6.10 11.31
CA ILE A 71 -0.24 -4.80 11.28
C ILE A 71 -1.73 -4.96 11.60
N VAL A 72 -2.41 -5.93 10.97
CA VAL A 72 -3.81 -6.24 11.29
C VAL A 72 -3.98 -6.60 12.77
N GLY A 73 -3.08 -7.42 13.32
CA GLY A 73 -3.08 -7.76 14.73
C GLY A 73 -3.01 -6.53 15.63
N VAL A 74 -2.14 -5.58 15.32
CA VAL A 74 -2.02 -4.31 16.08
C VAL A 74 -3.27 -3.46 15.95
N ILE A 75 -3.83 -3.31 14.74
CA ILE A 75 -5.06 -2.54 14.51
C ILE A 75 -6.22 -3.13 15.30
N CYS A 76 -6.40 -4.45 15.26
CA CYS A 76 -7.45 -5.14 16.01
C CYS A 76 -7.28 -4.96 17.53
N ASN A 77 -6.06 -5.13 18.06
CA ASN A 77 -5.77 -4.90 19.48
C ASN A 77 -6.09 -3.46 19.89
N THR A 78 -5.75 -2.48 19.05
CA THR A 78 -6.02 -1.07 19.32
C THR A 78 -7.52 -0.81 19.40
N LEU A 79 -8.32 -1.39 18.50
CA LEU A 79 -9.77 -1.26 18.56
C LEU A 79 -10.34 -1.92 19.81
N GLU A 80 -9.91 -3.12 20.16
CA GLU A 80 -10.33 -3.82 21.38
C GLU A 80 -10.02 -3.00 22.65
N GLU A 81 -8.84 -2.39 22.70
CA GLU A 81 -8.46 -1.50 23.81
C GLU A 81 -9.33 -0.23 23.85
N LEU A 82 -9.58 0.39 22.69
CA LEU A 82 -10.49 1.54 22.62
C LEU A 82 -11.91 1.19 23.07
N GLN A 83 -12.42 0.01 22.72
CA GLN A 83 -13.74 -0.45 23.15
C GLN A 83 -13.81 -0.71 24.66
N TYR A 84 -12.70 -1.05 25.30
CA TYR A 84 -12.65 -1.13 26.77
C TYR A 84 -12.89 0.25 27.42
N TYR A 85 -12.33 1.32 26.85
CA TYR A 85 -12.56 2.69 27.37
C TYR A 85 -13.83 3.33 26.85
N PHE A 86 -14.28 2.93 25.66
CA PHE A 86 -15.43 3.48 24.96
C PHE A 86 -16.38 2.36 24.49
N PRO A 87 -17.15 1.74 25.40
CA PRO A 87 -18.00 0.57 25.07
C PRO A 87 -19.06 0.84 24.00
N GLN A 88 -19.35 2.11 23.69
CA GLN A 88 -20.27 2.51 22.64
C GLN A 88 -19.70 2.38 21.22
N LEU A 89 -18.39 2.15 21.06
CA LEU A 89 -17.80 1.93 19.74
C LEU A 89 -18.30 0.61 19.16
N PRO A 90 -18.94 0.66 17.98
CA PRO A 90 -19.52 -0.54 17.38
C PRO A 90 -18.47 -1.42 16.70
N GLY A 91 -18.89 -2.64 16.40
CA GLY A 91 -18.22 -3.53 15.47
C GLY A 91 -17.00 -4.25 16.04
N GLY A 92 -16.37 -5.00 15.18
CA GLY A 92 -15.11 -5.70 15.40
C GLY A 92 -14.38 -5.83 14.07
N LEU A 93 -13.06 -5.76 14.10
CA LEU A 93 -12.23 -6.03 12.92
C LEU A 93 -11.86 -7.50 12.87
N SER A 94 -12.00 -8.13 11.72
CA SER A 94 -11.60 -9.52 11.54
C SER A 94 -10.07 -9.62 11.46
N ARG A 95 -9.50 -10.55 12.23
CA ARG A 95 -8.08 -10.94 12.15
C ARG A 95 -7.82 -11.91 11.00
N ASP A 96 -8.88 -12.52 10.46
CA ASP A 96 -8.79 -13.41 9.30
C ASP A 96 -8.68 -12.57 8.04
N ILE A 97 -7.53 -12.67 7.37
CA ILE A 97 -7.20 -11.83 6.22
C ILE A 97 -7.33 -12.63 4.94
N THR A 98 -8.17 -12.18 4.04
CA THR A 98 -8.22 -12.69 2.67
C THR A 98 -7.14 -12.01 1.84
N PHE A 99 -6.19 -12.81 1.32
CA PHE A 99 -5.17 -12.33 0.39
C PHE A 99 -5.63 -12.62 -1.03
N VAL A 100 -5.80 -11.58 -1.85
CA VAL A 100 -6.32 -11.67 -3.21
C VAL A 100 -5.58 -10.69 -4.11
N THR A 101 -5.38 -11.06 -5.37
CA THR A 101 -4.79 -10.16 -6.36
C THR A 101 -5.87 -9.34 -7.07
N THR A 102 -5.48 -8.19 -7.60
CA THR A 102 -6.40 -7.36 -8.42
C THR A 102 -6.93 -8.12 -9.64
N GLN A 103 -6.13 -9.05 -10.20
CA GLN A 103 -6.57 -9.88 -11.32
C GLN A 103 -7.61 -10.92 -10.91
N GLU A 104 -7.45 -11.56 -9.74
CA GLU A 104 -8.47 -12.49 -9.22
C GLU A 104 -9.81 -11.79 -8.96
N LEU A 105 -9.78 -10.52 -8.52
CA LEU A 105 -11.00 -9.71 -8.39
C LEU A 105 -11.65 -9.42 -9.74
N GLU A 106 -10.86 -9.08 -10.76
CA GLU A 106 -11.39 -8.87 -12.11
C GLU A 106 -11.99 -10.15 -12.67
N ASP A 107 -11.31 -11.28 -12.52
CA ASP A 107 -11.77 -12.58 -13.00
C ASP A 107 -13.08 -13.00 -12.32
N ARG A 108 -13.24 -12.64 -11.03
CA ARG A 108 -14.44 -12.97 -10.24
C ARG A 108 -15.64 -12.07 -10.57
N TRP A 109 -15.39 -10.79 -10.79
CA TRP A 109 -16.44 -9.78 -11.07
C TRP A 109 -16.04 -8.88 -12.25
N PRO A 110 -15.99 -9.41 -13.48
CA PRO A 110 -15.50 -8.66 -14.64
C PRO A 110 -16.33 -7.41 -14.93
N GLU A 111 -17.64 -7.44 -14.65
CA GLU A 111 -18.56 -6.34 -14.94
C GLU A 111 -18.55 -5.21 -13.90
N LEU A 112 -17.92 -5.44 -12.73
CA LEU A 112 -17.87 -4.43 -11.69
C LEU A 112 -16.65 -3.51 -11.87
N THR A 113 -16.81 -2.25 -11.44
CA THR A 113 -15.69 -1.33 -11.32
C THR A 113 -14.71 -1.78 -10.23
N PRO A 114 -13.44 -1.32 -10.24
CA PRO A 114 -12.48 -1.68 -9.19
C PRO A 114 -13.02 -1.48 -7.77
N LYS A 115 -13.62 -0.34 -7.46
CA LYS A 115 -14.18 -0.07 -6.12
C LYS A 115 -15.37 -0.95 -5.78
N GLN A 116 -16.23 -1.25 -6.74
CA GLN A 116 -17.33 -2.20 -6.53
C GLN A 116 -16.83 -3.62 -6.28
N ARG A 117 -15.70 -4.03 -6.89
CA ARG A 117 -15.05 -5.32 -6.61
C ARG A 117 -14.52 -5.38 -5.19
N GLU A 118 -13.90 -4.29 -4.70
CA GLU A 118 -13.46 -4.17 -3.32
C GLU A 118 -14.64 -4.30 -2.35
N ASP A 119 -15.72 -3.54 -2.58
CA ASP A 119 -16.92 -3.60 -1.76
C ASP A 119 -17.54 -4.99 -1.73
N ALA A 120 -17.65 -5.66 -2.89
CA ALA A 120 -18.18 -7.01 -2.98
C ALA A 120 -17.33 -8.03 -2.20
N LEU A 121 -15.99 -7.94 -2.31
CA LEU A 121 -15.09 -8.79 -1.56
C LEU A 121 -15.21 -8.57 -0.05
N LEU A 122 -15.15 -7.30 0.38
CA LEU A 122 -15.10 -6.96 1.80
C LEU A 122 -16.45 -7.20 2.50
N ALA A 123 -17.56 -7.11 1.78
CA ALA A 123 -18.86 -7.52 2.29
C ALA A 123 -18.87 -9.01 2.73
N GLU A 124 -18.10 -9.86 2.03
CA GLU A 124 -17.98 -11.29 2.35
C GLU A 124 -16.95 -11.57 3.44
N CYS A 125 -15.72 -11.03 3.32
CA CYS A 125 -14.60 -11.46 4.16
C CYS A 125 -14.21 -10.46 5.27
N LYS A 126 -14.76 -9.24 5.28
CA LYS A 126 -14.54 -8.17 6.26
C LYS A 126 -13.12 -7.60 6.32
N THR A 127 -12.08 -8.37 6.05
CA THR A 127 -10.68 -7.93 6.01
C THR A 127 -9.97 -8.57 4.83
N ALA A 128 -9.36 -7.77 3.98
CA ALA A 128 -8.59 -8.26 2.84
C ALA A 128 -7.29 -7.47 2.65
N PHE A 129 -6.30 -8.13 2.10
CA PHE A 129 -5.13 -7.49 1.53
C PHE A 129 -5.15 -7.69 0.01
N LEU A 130 -5.46 -6.61 -0.69
CA LEU A 130 -5.56 -6.58 -2.15
C LEU A 130 -4.18 -6.38 -2.75
N MET A 131 -3.69 -7.37 -3.47
CA MET A 131 -2.30 -7.45 -3.94
C MET A 131 -2.16 -7.08 -5.43
N GLN A 132 -0.92 -6.73 -5.82
CA GLN A 132 -0.50 -6.51 -7.20
C GLN A 132 -1.22 -5.32 -7.87
N ILE A 133 -1.17 -4.18 -7.20
CA ILE A 133 -1.76 -2.94 -7.68
C ILE A 133 -0.74 -2.16 -8.52
N GLY A 134 -1.17 -1.57 -9.63
CA GLY A 134 -0.39 -0.66 -10.47
C GLY A 134 -0.21 -1.12 -11.92
N GLY A 135 -0.07 -2.42 -12.15
CA GLY A 135 0.00 -3.01 -13.48
C GLY A 135 -1.35 -3.05 -14.20
N ARG A 136 -1.32 -3.31 -15.52
CA ARG A 136 -2.55 -3.53 -16.29
C ARG A 136 -3.08 -4.93 -16.05
N LEU A 137 -4.38 -5.04 -15.86
CA LEU A 137 -5.11 -6.29 -15.80
C LEU A 137 -5.28 -6.88 -17.21
N ARG A 138 -5.81 -8.11 -17.32
CA ARG A 138 -6.04 -8.77 -18.62
C ARG A 138 -7.00 -7.99 -19.52
N SER A 139 -7.93 -7.25 -18.96
CA SER A 139 -8.80 -6.31 -19.70
C SER A 139 -8.04 -5.12 -20.30
N GLY A 140 -6.78 -4.89 -19.93
CA GLY A 140 -5.99 -3.71 -20.30
C GLY A 140 -6.20 -2.50 -19.37
N VAL A 141 -7.16 -2.57 -18.45
CA VAL A 141 -7.42 -1.52 -17.46
C VAL A 141 -6.56 -1.77 -16.21
N ARG A 142 -6.27 -0.74 -15.43
CA ARG A 142 -5.66 -0.87 -14.11
C ARG A 142 -6.74 -0.94 -13.05
N HIS A 143 -6.47 -1.70 -11.99
CA HIS A 143 -7.35 -1.67 -10.83
C HIS A 143 -7.28 -0.31 -10.14
N ASP A 144 -6.05 0.15 -9.86
CA ASP A 144 -5.77 1.46 -9.31
C ASP A 144 -4.37 1.94 -9.75
N GLY A 145 -4.07 3.23 -9.56
CA GLY A 145 -2.79 3.84 -9.89
C GLY A 145 -1.74 3.59 -8.82
N ARG A 146 -0.49 3.33 -9.26
CA ARG A 146 0.68 3.30 -8.37
C ARG A 146 1.86 3.98 -9.04
N ALA A 147 2.65 4.71 -8.25
CA ALA A 147 3.89 5.29 -8.74
C ALA A 147 4.83 4.18 -9.24
N PRO A 148 5.39 4.32 -10.47
CA PRO A 148 6.20 3.26 -11.06
C PRO A 148 7.60 3.14 -10.46
N ASP A 149 8.00 4.07 -9.62
CA ASP A 149 9.34 4.23 -9.09
C ASP A 149 9.39 4.12 -7.56
N TYR A 150 8.39 3.49 -6.96
CA TYR A 150 8.34 3.31 -5.51
C TYR A 150 8.11 1.85 -5.12
N ASP A 151 6.88 1.35 -5.14
CA ASP A 151 6.59 -0.05 -4.85
C ASP A 151 6.76 -0.93 -6.10
N ASP A 152 7.26 -2.14 -5.89
CA ASP A 152 7.15 -3.19 -6.91
C ASP A 152 5.69 -3.61 -7.03
N TRP A 153 5.09 -3.39 -8.21
CA TRP A 153 3.68 -3.71 -8.46
C TRP A 153 3.36 -5.20 -8.31
N THR A 154 4.37 -6.06 -8.33
CA THR A 154 4.21 -7.49 -8.06
C THR A 154 4.26 -7.83 -6.57
N LEU A 155 4.72 -6.92 -5.70
CA LEU A 155 4.98 -7.13 -4.28
C LEU A 155 4.42 -6.00 -3.42
N ASN A 156 3.23 -5.51 -3.75
CA ASN A 156 2.52 -4.47 -3.02
C ASN A 156 1.07 -4.86 -2.77
N GLY A 157 0.38 -4.03 -2.00
CA GLY A 157 -1.06 -4.13 -1.84
C GLY A 157 -1.61 -3.11 -0.84
N ASP A 158 -2.94 -3.11 -0.76
CA ASP A 158 -3.72 -2.29 0.15
C ASP A 158 -4.45 -3.16 1.16
N LEU A 159 -4.39 -2.74 2.41
CA LEU A 159 -5.14 -3.34 3.49
C LEU A 159 -6.50 -2.67 3.59
N LEU A 160 -7.53 -3.44 3.34
CA LEU A 160 -8.91 -3.01 3.29
C LEU A 160 -9.71 -3.65 4.43
N PHE A 161 -10.61 -2.88 5.02
CA PHE A 161 -11.59 -3.35 5.98
C PHE A 161 -13.00 -2.96 5.52
N TRP A 162 -13.98 -3.78 5.88
CA TRP A 162 -15.37 -3.42 5.74
C TRP A 162 -15.81 -2.48 6.86
N ASP A 163 -16.37 -1.34 6.51
CA ASP A 163 -16.99 -0.41 7.45
C ASP A 163 -18.51 -0.64 7.49
N ASP A 164 -19.01 -1.10 8.62
CA ASP A 164 -20.44 -1.41 8.79
C ASP A 164 -21.31 -0.14 8.85
N VAL A 165 -20.71 1.02 9.18
CA VAL A 165 -21.45 2.30 9.25
C VAL A 165 -21.64 2.87 7.85
N LEU A 166 -20.58 2.84 7.05
CA LEU A 166 -20.61 3.36 5.67
C LEU A 166 -21.11 2.32 4.67
N GLY A 167 -21.14 1.03 5.03
CA GLY A 167 -21.54 -0.06 4.17
C GLY A 167 -20.63 -0.27 2.96
N ARG A 168 -19.31 -0.04 3.13
CA ARG A 168 -18.31 -0.11 2.06
C ARG A 168 -16.93 -0.51 2.55
N ALA A 169 -16.05 -0.86 1.62
CA ALA A 169 -14.64 -1.08 1.87
C ALA A 169 -13.91 0.26 2.16
N ILE A 170 -13.01 0.23 3.14
CA ILE A 170 -12.12 1.35 3.46
C ILE A 170 -10.67 0.88 3.43
N GLU A 171 -9.81 1.63 2.74
CA GLU A 171 -8.36 1.44 2.78
C GLU A 171 -7.80 2.07 4.05
N LEU A 172 -7.20 1.24 4.92
CA LEU A 172 -6.51 1.72 6.13
C LEU A 172 -5.00 1.82 5.97
N SER A 173 -4.40 1.06 5.06
CA SER A 173 -2.96 1.08 4.86
C SER A 173 -2.59 0.60 3.47
N SER A 174 -1.63 1.28 2.86
CA SER A 174 -0.99 0.86 1.62
C SER A 174 0.47 0.50 1.90
N MET A 175 0.93 -0.64 1.42
CA MET A 175 2.31 -1.05 1.64
C MET A 175 2.85 -1.93 0.51
N GLY A 176 4.18 -2.02 0.41
CA GLY A 176 4.82 -2.88 -0.57
C GLY A 176 6.32 -2.97 -0.35
N ILE A 177 6.91 -3.96 -0.99
CA ILE A 177 8.35 -4.07 -1.10
C ILE A 177 8.79 -3.15 -2.24
N ARG A 178 9.83 -2.37 -1.98
CA ARG A 178 10.27 -1.33 -2.91
C ARG A 178 10.87 -1.92 -4.18
N VAL A 179 10.79 -1.16 -5.27
CA VAL A 179 11.39 -1.55 -6.55
C VAL A 179 12.90 -1.82 -6.39
N ASP A 180 13.35 -2.87 -7.05
CA ASP A 180 14.75 -3.04 -7.46
C ASP A 180 14.96 -2.36 -8.84
N PRO A 181 16.20 -2.29 -9.35
CA PRO A 181 16.46 -1.67 -10.65
C PRO A 181 15.63 -2.27 -11.79
N ALA A 182 15.46 -3.59 -11.82
CA ALA A 182 14.74 -4.29 -12.89
C ALA A 182 13.23 -4.00 -12.85
N ALA A 183 12.62 -4.06 -11.66
CA ALA A 183 11.21 -3.72 -11.46
C ALA A 183 10.95 -2.24 -11.80
N MET A 184 11.82 -1.34 -11.34
CA MET A 184 11.71 0.08 -11.64
C MET A 184 11.76 0.36 -13.15
N ASP A 185 12.70 -0.24 -13.87
CA ASP A 185 12.84 -0.03 -15.32
C ASP A 185 11.62 -0.55 -16.08
N ARG A 186 11.13 -1.73 -15.74
CA ARG A 186 9.92 -2.31 -16.31
C ARG A 186 8.70 -1.40 -16.07
N GLN A 187 8.50 -0.97 -14.83
CA GLN A 187 7.35 -0.17 -14.43
C GLN A 187 7.38 1.25 -15.03
N LEU A 188 8.55 1.88 -15.13
CA LEU A 188 8.71 3.18 -15.79
C LEU A 188 8.32 3.10 -17.27
N THR A 189 8.74 2.05 -17.98
CA THR A 189 8.36 1.83 -19.38
C THR A 189 6.86 1.61 -19.52
N GLU A 190 6.28 0.74 -18.70
CA GLU A 190 4.83 0.44 -18.73
C GLU A 190 3.96 1.67 -18.39
N ALA A 191 4.45 2.54 -17.52
CA ALA A 191 3.79 3.79 -17.15
C ALA A 191 4.02 4.94 -18.15
N GLY A 192 4.90 4.77 -19.14
CA GLY A 192 5.31 5.86 -20.06
C GLY A 192 6.09 6.97 -19.35
N CYS A 193 6.80 6.64 -18.28
CA CYS A 193 7.52 7.59 -17.42
C CYS A 193 9.05 7.52 -17.60
N ASP A 194 9.54 7.14 -18.76
CA ASP A 194 10.98 6.92 -19.02
C ASP A 194 11.86 8.14 -18.73
N ALA A 195 11.33 9.36 -18.86
CA ALA A 195 12.05 10.59 -18.53
C ALA A 195 12.53 10.62 -17.06
N ARG A 196 11.86 9.93 -16.14
CA ARG A 196 12.27 9.83 -14.74
C ARG A 196 13.56 9.08 -14.52
N ARG A 197 14.01 8.27 -15.49
CA ARG A 197 15.29 7.51 -15.42
C ARG A 197 16.51 8.42 -15.22
N SER A 198 16.40 9.71 -15.58
CA SER A 198 17.45 10.71 -15.38
C SER A 198 17.56 11.25 -13.97
N LEU A 199 16.54 11.01 -13.10
CA LEU A 199 16.54 11.50 -11.73
C LEU A 199 17.64 10.86 -10.89
N THR A 200 18.19 11.62 -9.94
CA THR A 200 19.31 11.20 -9.08
C THR A 200 19.01 9.89 -8.38
N PHE A 201 17.85 9.76 -7.75
CA PHE A 201 17.45 8.52 -7.07
C PHE A 201 17.50 7.29 -7.99
N HIS A 202 17.01 7.41 -9.24
CA HIS A 202 17.01 6.29 -10.17
C HIS A 202 18.41 5.91 -10.63
N LYS A 203 19.32 6.88 -10.73
CA LYS A 203 20.73 6.63 -11.04
C LYS A 203 21.44 5.91 -9.89
N MET A 204 21.21 6.37 -8.65
CA MET A 204 21.77 5.76 -7.44
C MET A 204 21.29 4.31 -7.31
N LEU A 205 19.98 4.07 -7.41
CA LEU A 205 19.43 2.72 -7.32
C LEU A 205 20.04 1.76 -8.35
N ARG A 206 20.30 2.21 -9.59
CA ARG A 206 20.97 1.39 -10.62
C ARG A 206 22.44 1.15 -10.32
N ALA A 207 23.10 2.08 -9.64
CA ALA A 207 24.49 1.92 -9.23
C ALA A 207 24.63 1.00 -8.00
N GLY A 208 23.52 0.60 -7.37
CA GLY A 208 23.54 -0.20 -6.15
C GLY A 208 23.76 0.63 -4.89
N GLU A 209 23.47 1.93 -4.95
CA GLU A 209 23.64 2.89 -3.86
C GLU A 209 22.33 3.12 -3.08
#